data_d76b0660333597e50a63a77996ef74a7
#
_entry.id   d76b0660333597e50a63a77996ef74a7
#
_cell.length_a   1.000
_cell.length_b   1.000
_cell.length_c   1.000
_cell.angle_alpha   90.00
_cell.angle_beta   90.00
_cell.angle_gamma   90.00
#
_symmetry.space_group_name_H-M   'P 1'
#
loop_
_entity.id
_entity.type
_entity.pdbx_description
1 polymer ?
#
loop_
_entity_poly.entity_id
_entity_poly.type
_entity_poly.pdbx_seq_one_letter_code
_entity_poly.pdbx_strand_id
1 'polypeptide(L)'
;MMAKYKLGFLLILLSFVGLTPAKAQFWEVSLLTADPGTELYSSFGHSAIRLREIGPDGRDLVFNFGTFDFDTPNFYGKFATGKLNYMLSVVPYDRFIIEYDYYKRGLREQVLDLNQEQKDFLLQHLDAQYAPERRFYKYDFFYNNCATKIRDAFDIAMGEQLVWSDSVAEEKTFRNLIDEFVLPLPWADFGIDLALGAVIDRPATELEKQFLPTYMEQAFANATILENGVSRPLVKQSRVLLEYPKEEAQQSLLNPTVIFWFLVVLFAALTLYGFKKGKLLKGLDIAFFGTLGILGVVVAFLWFFTDHSATLWNWNILWAFPGHLVLVWGLVARPNATWISSYLLFVMGATVMTLLFWIFGMQSFSPALIPILLLLLLRANFLFYNRKKED
;
A
#
# COMPACT_ATOMS: atom_id res chain seq x y z
N MET A 1 -12.93 76.18 30.28
CA MET A 1 -13.26 75.63 28.96
C MET A 1 -12.13 74.86 28.26
N MET A 2 -10.85 74.99 28.68
CA MET A 2 -9.69 74.31 28.05
C MET A 2 -9.41 72.83 28.44
N ALA A 3 -10.03 72.33 29.54
CA ALA A 3 -9.79 70.97 30.00
C ALA A 3 -10.58 69.92 29.23
N LYS A 4 -11.72 70.23 28.61
CA LYS A 4 -12.53 69.29 27.81
C LYS A 4 -11.95 68.97 26.44
N TYR A 5 -11.14 69.82 25.85
CA TYR A 5 -10.51 69.59 24.54
C TYR A 5 -9.25 68.73 24.63
N LYS A 6 -8.56 68.73 25.80
CA LYS A 6 -7.37 67.87 25.99
C LYS A 6 -7.71 66.39 26.16
N LEU A 7 -8.87 66.09 26.71
CA LEU A 7 -9.34 64.69 26.88
C LEU A 7 -9.83 64.08 25.55
N GLY A 8 -10.49 64.90 24.70
CA GLY A 8 -10.90 64.48 23.35
C GLY A 8 -9.74 64.21 22.43
N PHE A 9 -8.67 64.99 22.51
CA PHE A 9 -7.46 64.80 21.68
C PHE A 9 -6.64 63.57 22.14
N LEU A 10 -6.62 63.28 23.44
CA LEU A 10 -5.97 62.07 23.99
C LEU A 10 -6.71 60.82 23.64
N LEU A 11 -8.05 60.80 23.56
CA LEU A 11 -8.88 59.66 23.12
C LEU A 11 -8.78 59.39 21.62
N ILE A 12 -8.58 60.41 20.79
CA ILE A 12 -8.35 60.27 19.35
C ILE A 12 -6.91 59.77 19.09
N LEU A 13 -5.89 60.12 19.89
CA LEU A 13 -4.54 59.60 19.78
C LEU A 13 -4.46 58.13 20.24
N LEU A 14 -5.25 57.71 21.23
CA LEU A 14 -5.32 56.32 21.70
C LEU A 14 -6.08 55.38 20.73
N SER A 15 -6.94 55.93 19.86
CA SER A 15 -7.62 55.10 18.82
C SER A 15 -6.72 54.82 17.59
N PHE A 16 -5.55 55.51 17.44
CA PHE A 16 -4.60 55.26 16.38
C PHE A 16 -3.47 54.27 16.76
N VAL A 17 -3.37 53.85 18.02
CA VAL A 17 -2.29 52.98 18.53
C VAL A 17 -2.69 51.52 18.59
N GLY A 18 -3.62 51.06 17.74
CA GLY A 18 -4.07 49.67 17.82
C GLY A 18 -4.27 48.91 16.49
N LEU A 19 -4.05 49.56 15.38
CA LEU A 19 -4.14 48.89 14.08
C LEU A 19 -2.73 48.56 13.56
N THR A 20 -2.06 47.61 14.18
CA THR A 20 -1.06 46.88 13.44
C THR A 20 -1.82 46.20 12.30
N PRO A 21 -1.51 46.50 11.02
CA PRO A 21 -2.13 45.76 9.94
C PRO A 21 -1.77 44.30 10.18
N ALA A 22 -2.80 43.45 10.37
CA ALA A 22 -2.58 42.02 10.32
C ALA A 22 -1.85 41.78 9.01
N LYS A 23 -0.57 41.35 9.06
CA LYS A 23 0.18 40.98 7.87
C LYS A 23 -0.63 39.84 7.26
N ALA A 24 -1.29 40.12 6.13
CA ALA A 24 -1.92 39.08 5.37
C ALA A 24 -0.84 38.04 5.05
N GLN A 25 -0.93 36.88 5.66
CA GLN A 25 -0.01 35.77 5.41
C GLN A 25 -0.37 35.19 4.05
N PHE A 26 0.50 35.37 3.07
CA PHE A 26 0.31 34.79 1.75
C PHE A 26 1.02 33.45 1.70
N TRP A 27 0.25 32.36 1.61
CA TRP A 27 0.76 31.01 1.45
C TRP A 27 0.72 30.58 -0.01
N GLU A 28 1.78 29.93 -0.46
CA GLU A 28 1.79 29.07 -1.64
C GLU A 28 1.59 27.64 -1.17
N VAL A 29 0.60 26.96 -1.74
CA VAL A 29 0.26 25.57 -1.43
C VAL A 29 0.65 24.70 -2.61
N SER A 30 1.35 23.61 -2.34
CA SER A 30 1.78 22.69 -3.38
C SER A 30 1.57 21.23 -2.95
N LEU A 31 1.25 20.39 -3.93
CA LEU A 31 1.39 18.94 -3.81
C LEU A 31 2.82 18.57 -4.19
N LEU A 32 3.49 17.82 -3.32
CA LEU A 32 4.78 17.18 -3.60
C LEU A 32 4.55 15.69 -3.90
N THR A 33 5.15 15.20 -4.99
CA THR A 33 5.09 13.79 -5.39
C THR A 33 6.51 13.27 -5.58
N ALA A 34 6.87 12.27 -4.78
CA ALA A 34 8.15 11.57 -4.87
C ALA A 34 8.02 10.28 -5.67
N ASP A 35 9.01 10.03 -6.52
CA ASP A 35 9.09 8.81 -7.31
C ASP A 35 9.19 7.55 -6.43
N PRO A 36 8.78 6.37 -6.94
CA PRO A 36 9.07 5.09 -6.34
C PRO A 36 10.55 4.93 -5.98
N GLY A 37 10.81 4.31 -4.82
CA GLY A 37 12.15 3.90 -4.41
C GLY A 37 12.39 2.42 -4.71
N THR A 38 13.60 1.95 -4.43
CA THR A 38 14.02 0.56 -4.67
C THR A 38 13.57 -0.41 -3.58
N GLU A 39 13.30 0.10 -2.39
CA GLU A 39 12.84 -0.72 -1.26
C GLU A 39 11.32 -0.89 -1.28
N LEU A 40 10.82 -2.04 -0.85
CA LEU A 40 9.39 -2.36 -0.90
C LEU A 40 8.51 -1.30 -0.22
N TYR A 41 8.90 -0.78 0.94
CA TYR A 41 8.13 0.25 1.65
C TYR A 41 8.04 1.60 0.90
N SER A 42 8.94 1.83 -0.04
CA SER A 42 9.02 3.07 -0.85
C SER A 42 8.62 2.87 -2.31
N SER A 43 8.34 1.63 -2.74
CA SER A 43 8.10 1.27 -4.14
C SER A 43 6.85 1.93 -4.74
N PHE A 44 5.93 2.40 -3.91
CA PHE A 44 4.70 3.07 -4.37
C PHE A 44 4.83 4.61 -4.49
N GLY A 45 6.02 5.15 -4.26
CA GLY A 45 6.19 6.60 -4.21
C GLY A 45 5.73 7.21 -2.88
N HIS A 46 5.56 8.53 -2.84
CA HIS A 46 5.06 9.25 -1.69
C HIS A 46 4.45 10.60 -2.07
N SER A 47 3.49 11.09 -1.28
CA SER A 47 2.88 12.40 -1.46
C SER A 47 2.88 13.20 -0.16
N ALA A 48 3.10 14.52 -0.28
CA ALA A 48 3.06 15.45 0.84
C ALA A 48 2.51 16.81 0.40
N ILE A 49 2.06 17.63 1.36
CA ILE A 49 1.61 19.02 1.12
C ILE A 49 2.71 19.97 1.57
N ARG A 50 3.18 20.84 0.67
CA ARG A 50 4.09 21.95 1.00
C ARG A 50 3.29 23.22 1.20
N LEU A 51 3.55 23.90 2.30
CA LEU A 51 3.05 25.24 2.62
C LEU A 51 4.23 26.19 2.73
N ARG A 52 4.36 27.11 1.76
CA ARG A 52 5.41 28.11 1.74
C ARG A 52 4.79 29.50 2.01
N GLU A 53 5.20 30.12 3.09
CA GLU A 53 4.85 31.52 3.41
C GLU A 53 5.68 32.46 2.54
N ILE A 54 5.01 33.34 1.80
CA ILE A 54 5.67 34.27 0.91
C ILE A 54 6.17 35.47 1.71
N GLY A 55 7.49 35.64 1.82
CA GLY A 55 8.14 36.74 2.53
C GLY A 55 9.62 36.44 2.84
N PRO A 56 10.39 37.45 3.28
CA PRO A 56 11.83 37.29 3.53
C PRO A 56 12.17 36.25 4.61
N ASP A 57 11.32 36.16 5.64
CA ASP A 57 11.47 35.23 6.78
C ASP A 57 10.34 34.20 6.81
N GLY A 58 9.75 33.92 5.62
CA GLY A 58 8.60 33.02 5.49
C GLY A 58 8.95 31.56 5.83
N ARG A 59 8.04 30.90 6.52
CA ARG A 59 8.15 29.45 6.82
C ARG A 59 7.93 28.65 5.55
N ASP A 60 8.67 27.56 5.43
CA ASP A 60 8.53 26.59 4.33
C ASP A 60 8.45 25.19 4.95
N LEU A 61 7.25 24.66 5.00
CA LEU A 61 6.89 23.47 5.77
C LEU A 61 6.29 22.42 4.86
N VAL A 62 6.58 21.16 5.17
CA VAL A 62 5.98 19.99 4.51
C VAL A 62 5.17 19.21 5.53
N PHE A 63 3.89 19.07 5.24
CA PHE A 63 2.94 18.23 5.96
C PHE A 63 2.96 16.84 5.35
N ASN A 64 3.39 15.87 6.14
CA ASN A 64 3.74 14.53 5.69
C ASN A 64 2.91 13.49 6.42
N PHE A 65 1.86 12.99 5.76
CA PHE A 65 1.05 11.88 6.26
C PHE A 65 1.74 10.55 6.02
N GLY A 66 1.43 9.54 6.83
CA GLY A 66 1.98 8.19 6.67
C GLY A 66 3.33 7.98 7.35
N THR A 67 3.75 8.90 8.21
CA THR A 67 4.94 8.71 9.05
C THR A 67 4.60 7.85 10.27
N PHE A 68 5.58 7.13 10.79
CA PHE A 68 5.44 6.28 11.96
C PHE A 68 6.71 6.35 12.82
N ASP A 69 6.56 5.92 14.07
CA ASP A 69 7.65 5.94 15.04
C ASP A 69 8.06 4.48 15.36
N PHE A 70 9.31 4.14 15.05
CA PHE A 70 9.90 2.83 15.34
C PHE A 70 10.03 2.53 16.83
N ASP A 71 10.08 3.57 17.69
CA ASP A 71 10.13 3.41 19.14
C ASP A 71 8.76 3.05 19.76
N THR A 72 7.72 2.96 18.91
CA THR A 72 6.39 2.51 19.35
C THR A 72 6.47 1.13 20.03
N PRO A 73 6.02 0.97 21.28
CA PRO A 73 6.02 -0.33 21.95
C PRO A 73 5.33 -1.42 21.14
N ASN A 74 6.00 -2.60 21.00
CA ASN A 74 5.53 -3.71 20.16
C ASN A 74 5.28 -3.32 18.69
N PHE A 75 6.18 -2.51 18.12
CA PHE A 75 6.08 -2.00 16.76
C PHE A 75 5.76 -3.11 15.72
N TYR A 76 6.60 -4.16 15.64
CA TYR A 76 6.42 -5.24 14.67
C TYR A 76 5.11 -6.01 14.86
N GLY A 77 4.69 -6.26 16.10
CA GLY A 77 3.41 -6.92 16.37
C GLY A 77 2.21 -6.07 15.93
N LYS A 78 2.26 -4.77 16.21
CA LYS A 78 1.22 -3.82 15.76
C LYS A 78 1.21 -3.68 14.24
N PHE A 79 2.38 -3.59 13.60
CA PHE A 79 2.49 -3.55 12.14
C PHE A 79 1.89 -4.81 11.51
N ALA A 80 2.32 -6.00 11.94
CA ALA A 80 1.83 -7.27 11.41
C ALA A 80 0.32 -7.49 11.61
N THR A 81 -0.27 -6.89 12.64
CA THR A 81 -1.71 -7.01 12.93
C THR A 81 -2.55 -5.85 12.38
N GLY A 82 -1.97 -4.88 11.66
CA GLY A 82 -2.69 -3.69 11.16
C GLY A 82 -3.09 -2.70 12.27
N LYS A 83 -2.44 -2.76 13.45
CA LYS A 83 -2.77 -1.95 14.63
C LYS A 83 -1.76 -0.83 14.90
N LEU A 84 -0.75 -0.68 14.05
CA LEU A 84 0.20 0.41 14.16
C LEU A 84 -0.50 1.74 13.82
N ASN A 85 -0.33 2.73 14.69
CA ASN A 85 -0.75 4.08 14.36
C ASN A 85 0.35 4.78 13.57
N TYR A 86 -0.06 5.39 12.48
CA TYR A 86 0.74 6.33 11.70
C TYR A 86 0.34 7.75 12.11
N MET A 87 1.10 8.74 11.68
CA MET A 87 0.85 10.13 12.07
C MET A 87 1.08 11.11 10.92
N LEU A 88 0.49 12.29 11.08
CA LEU A 88 0.90 13.48 10.37
C LEU A 88 2.13 14.08 11.05
N SER A 89 3.21 14.22 10.32
CA SER A 89 4.41 14.97 10.74
C SER A 89 4.58 16.24 9.92
N VAL A 90 5.24 17.23 10.51
CA VAL A 90 5.57 18.49 9.84
C VAL A 90 7.07 18.69 9.92
N VAL A 91 7.71 18.89 8.78
CA VAL A 91 9.16 19.07 8.67
C VAL A 91 9.48 20.31 7.82
N PRO A 92 10.61 20.99 8.06
CA PRO A 92 11.12 22.02 7.15
C PRO A 92 11.35 21.46 5.75
N TYR A 93 11.01 22.23 4.72
CA TYR A 93 11.17 21.81 3.31
C TYR A 93 12.62 21.43 2.96
N ASP A 94 13.62 22.18 3.48
CA ASP A 94 15.02 21.86 3.23
C ASP A 94 15.41 20.46 3.72
N ARG A 95 14.88 20.04 4.86
CA ARG A 95 15.10 18.68 5.38
C ARG A 95 14.42 17.63 4.50
N PHE A 96 13.21 17.92 4.05
CA PHE A 96 12.46 17.02 3.19
C PHE A 96 13.16 16.78 1.84
N ILE A 97 13.62 17.84 1.16
CA ILE A 97 14.29 17.70 -0.13
C ILE A 97 15.66 16.99 -0.01
N ILE A 98 16.42 17.25 1.07
CA ILE A 98 17.71 16.59 1.34
C ILE A 98 17.51 15.06 1.50
N GLU A 99 16.43 14.62 2.14
CA GLU A 99 16.12 13.20 2.29
C GLU A 99 15.95 12.53 0.92
N TYR A 100 15.14 13.11 0.02
CA TYR A 100 14.93 12.56 -1.32
C TYR A 100 16.16 12.63 -2.23
N ASP A 101 16.98 13.70 -2.08
CA ASP A 101 18.28 13.79 -2.75
C ASP A 101 19.24 12.69 -2.28
N TYR A 102 19.28 12.41 -0.97
CA TYR A 102 20.12 11.35 -0.41
C TYR A 102 19.73 9.95 -0.96
N TYR A 103 18.44 9.67 -1.05
CA TYR A 103 17.93 8.39 -1.60
C TYR A 103 17.85 8.35 -3.13
N LYS A 104 18.29 9.43 -3.83
CA LYS A 104 18.24 9.55 -5.30
C LYS A 104 16.85 9.30 -5.88
N ARG A 105 15.81 9.80 -5.19
CA ARG A 105 14.43 9.72 -5.64
C ARG A 105 14.00 11.03 -6.28
N GLY A 106 13.39 10.96 -7.46
CA GLY A 106 12.81 12.12 -8.12
C GLY A 106 11.72 12.76 -7.25
N LEU A 107 11.62 14.09 -7.33
CA LEU A 107 10.63 14.88 -6.61
C LEU A 107 10.02 15.92 -7.53
N ARG A 108 8.69 15.94 -7.63
CA ARG A 108 7.92 16.90 -8.41
C ARG A 108 7.02 17.72 -7.51
N GLU A 109 6.73 18.93 -7.94
CA GLU A 109 5.87 19.88 -7.25
C GLU A 109 4.78 20.38 -8.19
N GLN A 110 3.54 20.34 -7.73
CA GLN A 110 2.39 20.99 -8.37
C GLN A 110 1.91 22.12 -7.49
N VAL A 111 2.18 23.38 -7.91
CA VAL A 111 1.69 24.58 -7.23
C VAL A 111 0.22 24.76 -7.54
N LEU A 112 -0.61 24.92 -6.51
CA LEU A 112 -2.06 24.94 -6.62
C LEU A 112 -2.61 26.37 -6.73
N ASP A 113 -3.64 26.55 -7.55
CA ASP A 113 -4.33 27.82 -7.77
C ASP A 113 -5.50 27.98 -6.81
N LEU A 114 -5.19 28.12 -5.52
CA LEU A 114 -6.19 28.32 -4.45
C LEU A 114 -6.37 29.81 -4.15
N ASN A 115 -7.61 30.25 -3.91
CA ASN A 115 -7.88 31.58 -3.35
C ASN A 115 -7.53 31.62 -1.86
N GLN A 116 -7.59 32.81 -1.24
CA GLN A 116 -7.14 32.98 0.16
C GLN A 116 -8.05 32.20 1.14
N GLU A 117 -9.35 32.17 0.92
CA GLU A 117 -10.29 31.44 1.78
C GLU A 117 -10.03 29.94 1.76
N GLN A 118 -9.80 29.36 0.58
CA GLN A 118 -9.46 27.94 0.40
C GLN A 118 -8.14 27.59 1.08
N LYS A 119 -7.13 28.47 0.99
CA LYS A 119 -5.84 28.30 1.70
C LYS A 119 -6.01 28.34 3.21
N ASP A 120 -6.73 29.33 3.71
CA ASP A 120 -6.94 29.50 5.16
C ASP A 120 -7.70 28.32 5.74
N PHE A 121 -8.69 27.80 5.02
CA PHE A 121 -9.44 26.62 5.44
C PHE A 121 -8.56 25.35 5.45
N LEU A 122 -7.75 25.16 4.40
CA LEU A 122 -6.82 24.04 4.33
C LEU A 122 -5.78 24.10 5.46
N LEU A 123 -5.19 25.29 5.71
CA LEU A 123 -4.26 25.50 6.82
C LEU A 123 -4.91 25.15 8.17
N GLN A 124 -6.09 25.68 8.41
CA GLN A 124 -6.85 25.40 9.64
C GLN A 124 -7.11 23.89 9.80
N HIS A 125 -7.48 23.21 8.71
CA HIS A 125 -7.69 21.77 8.73
C HIS A 125 -6.41 21.00 9.07
N LEU A 126 -5.29 21.34 8.42
CA LEU A 126 -3.99 20.67 8.64
C LEU A 126 -3.46 20.93 10.06
N ASP A 127 -3.59 22.15 10.58
CA ASP A 127 -3.20 22.47 11.95
C ASP A 127 -4.07 21.69 12.97
N ALA A 128 -5.38 21.59 12.71
CA ALA A 128 -6.27 20.79 13.54
C ALA A 128 -5.92 19.28 13.49
N GLN A 129 -5.50 18.75 12.33
CA GLN A 129 -5.04 17.37 12.20
C GLN A 129 -3.67 17.16 12.85
N TYR A 130 -2.79 18.17 12.87
CA TYR A 130 -1.47 18.08 13.51
C TYR A 130 -1.51 18.14 15.03
N ALA A 131 -2.63 18.53 15.63
CA ALA A 131 -2.81 18.55 17.07
C ALA A 131 -2.44 17.19 17.72
N PRO A 132 -1.78 17.17 18.90
CA PRO A 132 -1.28 15.93 19.52
C PRO A 132 -2.33 14.83 19.64
N GLU A 133 -3.59 15.18 19.85
CA GLU A 133 -4.72 14.27 20.06
C GLU A 133 -5.27 13.70 18.74
N ARG A 134 -4.96 14.30 17.58
CA ARG A 134 -5.56 14.00 16.29
C ARG A 134 -4.55 13.53 15.24
N ARG A 135 -3.25 13.82 15.41
CA ARG A 135 -2.24 13.53 14.41
C ARG A 135 -2.01 12.04 14.15
N PHE A 136 -2.40 11.17 15.10
CA PHE A 136 -2.28 9.73 14.98
C PHE A 136 -3.53 9.13 14.37
N TYR A 137 -3.35 8.19 13.42
CA TYR A 137 -4.46 7.51 12.76
C TYR A 137 -4.08 6.10 12.38
N LYS A 138 -5.10 5.24 12.18
CA LYS A 138 -4.90 3.89 11.64
C LYS A 138 -4.66 3.99 10.15
N TYR A 139 -3.53 3.46 9.74
CA TYR A 139 -3.15 3.41 8.34
C TYR A 139 -3.85 2.25 7.64
N ASP A 140 -4.40 2.53 6.47
CA ASP A 140 -4.85 1.54 5.52
C ASP A 140 -4.24 1.86 4.16
N PHE A 141 -3.58 0.90 3.55
CA PHE A 141 -2.82 1.12 2.33
C PHE A 141 -3.67 1.67 1.17
N PHE A 142 -4.94 1.25 1.05
CA PHE A 142 -5.83 1.67 -0.02
C PHE A 142 -6.71 2.86 0.34
N TYR A 143 -7.13 2.97 1.61
CA TYR A 143 -8.21 3.88 1.99
C TYR A 143 -7.79 4.97 2.97
N ASN A 144 -6.64 4.85 3.63
CA ASN A 144 -6.21 5.81 4.66
C ASN A 144 -4.68 5.93 4.71
N ASN A 145 -4.07 6.26 3.56
CA ASN A 145 -2.62 6.39 3.39
C ASN A 145 -2.17 7.85 3.19
N CYS A 146 -0.90 8.07 2.81
CA CYS A 146 -0.36 9.43 2.58
C CYS A 146 -1.13 10.18 1.49
N ALA A 147 -1.46 9.53 0.37
CA ALA A 147 -2.13 10.13 -0.76
C ALA A 147 -3.62 10.38 -0.47
N THR A 148 -4.36 9.37 0.01
CA THR A 148 -5.78 9.51 0.32
C THR A 148 -6.04 10.55 1.40
N LYS A 149 -5.17 10.67 2.43
CA LYS A 149 -5.27 11.73 3.45
C LYS A 149 -5.14 13.12 2.86
N ILE A 150 -4.29 13.30 1.87
CA ILE A 150 -4.14 14.57 1.17
C ILE A 150 -5.39 14.86 0.34
N ARG A 151 -5.85 13.92 -0.49
CA ARG A 151 -7.10 14.05 -1.25
C ARG A 151 -8.26 14.47 -0.33
N ASP A 152 -8.46 13.75 0.77
CA ASP A 152 -9.55 14.01 1.71
C ASP A 152 -9.43 15.40 2.37
N ALA A 153 -8.21 15.89 2.64
CA ALA A 153 -7.98 17.23 3.15
C ALA A 153 -8.41 18.30 2.14
N PHE A 154 -8.16 18.09 0.84
CA PHE A 154 -8.60 18.99 -0.22
C PHE A 154 -10.11 18.89 -0.47
N ASP A 155 -10.70 17.70 -0.43
CA ASP A 155 -12.15 17.51 -0.52
C ASP A 155 -12.87 18.24 0.62
N ILE A 156 -12.35 18.17 1.84
CA ILE A 156 -12.90 18.87 3.00
C ILE A 156 -12.74 20.39 2.87
N ALA A 157 -11.58 20.85 2.37
CA ALA A 157 -11.28 22.29 2.29
C ALA A 157 -12.06 22.99 1.19
N MET A 158 -12.36 22.33 0.08
CA MET A 158 -12.97 22.94 -1.10
C MET A 158 -14.40 22.45 -1.38
N GLY A 159 -14.80 21.31 -0.81
CA GLY A 159 -16.14 20.76 -1.00
C GLY A 159 -16.54 20.63 -2.47
N GLU A 160 -17.73 21.05 -2.81
CA GLU A 160 -18.27 20.98 -4.18
C GLU A 160 -17.52 21.87 -5.19
N GLN A 161 -16.63 22.74 -4.78
CA GLN A 161 -15.82 23.54 -5.68
C GLN A 161 -14.71 22.71 -6.34
N LEU A 162 -14.23 21.64 -5.71
CA LEU A 162 -13.24 20.74 -6.27
C LEU A 162 -13.92 19.70 -7.15
N VAL A 163 -13.58 19.71 -8.43
CA VAL A 163 -14.12 18.78 -9.42
C VAL A 163 -13.00 17.89 -9.92
N TRP A 164 -13.02 16.62 -9.51
CA TRP A 164 -12.14 15.60 -10.05
C TRP A 164 -12.57 15.22 -11.46
N SER A 165 -11.61 14.95 -12.35
CA SER A 165 -11.93 14.54 -13.71
C SER A 165 -12.44 13.10 -13.71
N ASP A 166 -13.61 12.88 -14.32
CA ASP A 166 -14.20 11.56 -14.58
C ASP A 166 -13.65 10.91 -15.87
N SER A 167 -12.49 11.36 -16.38
CA SER A 167 -11.93 10.77 -17.59
C SER A 167 -11.73 9.27 -17.36
N VAL A 168 -12.51 8.45 -18.07
CA VAL A 168 -12.45 6.99 -17.97
C VAL A 168 -11.10 6.53 -18.53
N ALA A 169 -10.13 6.42 -17.63
CA ALA A 169 -8.90 5.72 -17.93
C ALA A 169 -9.20 4.21 -17.98
N GLU A 170 -8.20 3.43 -18.43
CA GLU A 170 -8.29 1.97 -18.45
C GLU A 170 -8.81 1.39 -17.13
N GLU A 171 -9.77 0.47 -17.20
CA GLU A 171 -10.32 -0.21 -16.04
C GLU A 171 -9.24 -1.10 -15.42
N LYS A 172 -8.79 -0.77 -14.20
CA LYS A 172 -7.76 -1.50 -13.46
C LYS A 172 -8.28 -1.90 -12.09
N THR A 173 -7.98 -3.12 -11.68
CA THR A 173 -8.22 -3.55 -10.29
C THR A 173 -7.16 -2.95 -9.36
N PHE A 174 -7.43 -2.95 -8.06
CA PHE A 174 -6.40 -2.53 -7.09
C PHE A 174 -5.13 -3.39 -7.20
N ARG A 175 -5.28 -4.70 -7.50
CA ARG A 175 -4.13 -5.59 -7.74
C ARG A 175 -3.31 -5.13 -8.94
N ASN A 176 -3.95 -4.87 -10.09
CA ASN A 176 -3.24 -4.37 -11.26
C ASN A 176 -2.47 -3.07 -10.99
N LEU A 177 -3.07 -2.17 -10.18
CA LEU A 177 -2.43 -0.92 -9.78
C LEU A 177 -1.20 -1.13 -8.91
N ILE A 178 -1.24 -2.11 -7.99
CA ILE A 178 -0.08 -2.49 -7.17
C ILE A 178 1.01 -3.11 -8.03
N ASP A 179 0.64 -4.03 -8.92
CA ASP A 179 1.56 -4.77 -9.79
C ASP A 179 2.47 -3.83 -10.60
N GLU A 180 1.94 -2.69 -11.07
CA GLU A 180 2.73 -1.68 -11.79
C GLU A 180 3.99 -1.23 -11.04
N PHE A 181 3.96 -1.28 -9.71
CA PHE A 181 5.03 -0.78 -8.85
C PHE A 181 5.91 -1.90 -8.27
N VAL A 182 5.41 -3.13 -8.16
CA VAL A 182 6.13 -4.23 -7.52
C VAL A 182 6.68 -5.26 -8.50
N LEU A 183 6.28 -5.24 -9.79
CA LEU A 183 6.88 -6.09 -10.84
C LEU A 183 8.41 -6.07 -10.87
N PRO A 184 9.12 -4.94 -10.61
CA PRO A 184 10.57 -4.93 -10.49
C PRO A 184 11.12 -5.74 -9.31
N LEU A 185 10.27 -6.11 -8.33
CA LEU A 185 10.59 -6.81 -7.09
C LEU A 185 9.86 -8.18 -7.03
N PRO A 186 10.21 -9.17 -7.86
CA PRO A 186 9.37 -10.35 -8.10
C PRO A 186 9.10 -11.22 -6.86
N TRP A 187 9.96 -11.20 -5.85
CA TRP A 187 9.69 -11.88 -4.58
C TRP A 187 8.71 -11.10 -3.71
N ALA A 188 8.77 -9.77 -3.75
CA ALA A 188 7.81 -8.91 -3.07
C ALA A 188 6.43 -9.00 -3.73
N ASP A 189 6.38 -8.99 -5.07
CA ASP A 189 5.19 -9.20 -5.88
C ASP A 189 4.49 -10.53 -5.50
N PHE A 190 5.22 -11.64 -5.55
CA PHE A 190 4.70 -12.95 -5.12
C PHE A 190 4.22 -12.95 -3.66
N GLY A 191 4.97 -12.29 -2.77
CA GLY A 191 4.60 -12.19 -1.34
C GLY A 191 3.34 -11.36 -1.11
N ILE A 192 3.17 -10.28 -1.86
CA ILE A 192 1.96 -9.43 -1.85
C ILE A 192 0.76 -10.23 -2.37
N ASP A 193 0.91 -10.93 -3.49
CA ASP A 193 -0.13 -11.79 -4.05
C ASP A 193 -0.55 -12.92 -3.11
N LEU A 194 0.39 -13.45 -2.33
CA LEU A 194 0.10 -14.43 -1.29
C LEU A 194 -0.68 -13.81 -0.11
N ALA A 195 -0.33 -12.59 0.29
CA ALA A 195 -0.90 -11.94 1.47
C ALA A 195 -2.28 -11.33 1.21
N LEU A 196 -2.51 -10.78 0.00
CA LEU A 196 -3.73 -10.04 -0.32
C LEU A 196 -4.82 -10.93 -0.90
N GLY A 197 -6.06 -10.70 -0.45
CA GLY A 197 -7.22 -11.49 -0.83
C GLY A 197 -7.99 -10.95 -2.04
N ALA A 198 -9.12 -11.60 -2.37
CA ALA A 198 -9.96 -11.27 -3.52
C ALA A 198 -10.62 -9.89 -3.46
N VAL A 199 -10.65 -9.25 -2.29
CA VAL A 199 -11.24 -7.90 -2.13
C VAL A 199 -10.56 -6.84 -2.99
N ILE A 200 -9.30 -7.06 -3.39
CA ILE A 200 -8.54 -6.14 -4.23
C ILE A 200 -8.61 -6.46 -5.73
N ASP A 201 -9.33 -7.50 -6.11
CA ASP A 201 -9.49 -7.90 -7.52
C ASP A 201 -10.71 -7.22 -8.19
N ARG A 202 -11.39 -6.32 -7.49
CA ARG A 202 -12.41 -5.46 -8.08
C ARG A 202 -11.79 -4.25 -8.78
N PRO A 203 -12.46 -3.71 -9.82
CA PRO A 203 -12.06 -2.45 -10.43
C PRO A 203 -12.03 -1.31 -9.40
N ALA A 204 -11.01 -0.45 -9.50
CA ALA A 204 -10.91 0.78 -8.74
C ALA A 204 -11.53 1.94 -9.54
N THR A 205 -12.34 2.76 -8.88
CA THR A 205 -12.82 4.03 -9.45
C THR A 205 -11.66 5.02 -9.63
N GLU A 206 -11.83 6.07 -10.45
CA GLU A 206 -10.78 7.09 -10.64
C GLU A 206 -10.40 7.77 -9.32
N LEU A 207 -11.37 7.98 -8.44
CA LEU A 207 -11.11 8.51 -7.10
C LEU A 207 -10.32 7.52 -6.22
N GLU A 208 -10.63 6.24 -6.31
CA GLU A 208 -9.91 5.20 -5.56
C GLU A 208 -8.48 5.01 -6.06
N LYS A 209 -8.19 5.14 -7.37
CA LYS A 209 -6.82 5.07 -7.90
C LYS A 209 -5.87 6.07 -7.25
N GLN A 210 -6.39 7.16 -6.70
CA GLN A 210 -5.61 8.18 -5.99
C GLN A 210 -4.96 7.70 -4.70
N PHE A 211 -5.11 6.44 -4.28
CA PHE A 211 -4.31 5.88 -3.20
C PHE A 211 -2.82 5.78 -3.58
N LEU A 212 -2.52 5.77 -4.89
CA LEU A 212 -1.16 5.80 -5.41
C LEU A 212 -0.71 7.25 -5.69
N PRO A 213 0.46 7.67 -5.18
CA PRO A 213 0.97 9.04 -5.35
C PRO A 213 1.01 9.52 -6.80
N THR A 214 1.44 8.67 -7.73
CA THR A 214 1.49 9.02 -9.16
C THR A 214 0.09 9.25 -9.76
N TYR A 215 -0.89 8.42 -9.38
CA TYR A 215 -2.28 8.59 -9.83
C TYR A 215 -2.93 9.82 -9.19
N MET A 216 -2.60 10.12 -7.93
CA MET A 216 -3.05 11.36 -7.29
C MET A 216 -2.45 12.59 -7.96
N GLU A 217 -1.15 12.59 -8.31
CA GLU A 217 -0.51 13.67 -9.09
C GLU A 217 -1.25 13.91 -10.41
N GLN A 218 -1.60 12.85 -11.14
CA GLN A 218 -2.37 12.95 -12.38
C GLN A 218 -3.79 13.47 -12.15
N ALA A 219 -4.45 13.01 -11.08
CA ALA A 219 -5.78 13.49 -10.72
C ALA A 219 -5.77 14.99 -10.40
N PHE A 220 -4.77 15.47 -9.64
CA PHE A 220 -4.59 16.90 -9.37
C PHE A 220 -4.34 17.71 -10.65
N ALA A 221 -3.50 17.20 -11.56
CA ALA A 221 -3.23 17.87 -12.84
C ALA A 221 -4.48 18.06 -13.70
N ASN A 222 -5.45 17.12 -13.60
CA ASN A 222 -6.69 17.12 -14.37
C ASN A 222 -7.88 17.71 -13.62
N ALA A 223 -7.73 17.99 -12.31
CA ALA A 223 -8.79 18.56 -11.48
C ALA A 223 -9.02 20.04 -11.81
N THR A 224 -10.25 20.48 -11.57
CA THR A 224 -10.64 21.88 -11.73
C THR A 224 -11.32 22.41 -10.48
N ILE A 225 -11.25 23.73 -10.29
CA ILE A 225 -11.99 24.45 -9.26
C ILE A 225 -13.14 25.19 -9.94
N LEU A 226 -14.37 24.91 -9.49
CA LEU A 226 -15.57 25.60 -9.93
C LEU A 226 -15.89 26.75 -8.97
N GLU A 227 -15.75 27.99 -9.44
CA GLU A 227 -16.01 29.19 -8.63
C GLU A 227 -16.92 30.15 -9.40
N ASN A 228 -18.07 30.48 -8.83
CA ASN A 228 -19.08 31.35 -9.47
C ASN A 228 -19.49 30.92 -10.89
N GLY A 229 -19.54 29.63 -11.14
CA GLY A 229 -19.89 29.07 -12.46
C GLY A 229 -18.74 29.08 -13.49
N VAL A 230 -17.53 29.49 -13.08
CA VAL A 230 -16.32 29.46 -13.90
C VAL A 230 -15.40 28.33 -13.41
N SER A 231 -15.02 27.46 -14.34
CA SER A 231 -14.07 26.37 -14.06
C SER A 231 -12.65 26.83 -14.42
N ARG A 232 -11.69 26.57 -13.51
CA ARG A 232 -10.26 26.81 -13.73
C ARG A 232 -9.44 25.62 -13.26
N PRO A 233 -8.24 25.37 -13.83
CA PRO A 233 -7.37 24.27 -13.37
C PRO A 233 -7.00 24.40 -11.88
N LEU A 234 -6.96 23.29 -11.17
CA LEU A 234 -6.46 23.23 -9.80
C LEU A 234 -4.95 23.51 -9.73
N VAL A 235 -4.19 22.96 -10.70
CA VAL A 235 -2.74 23.13 -10.76
C VAL A 235 -2.38 24.35 -11.60
N LYS A 236 -1.71 25.33 -10.98
CA LYS A 236 -1.22 26.55 -11.63
C LYS A 236 0.10 26.34 -12.35
N GLN A 237 0.99 25.53 -11.77
CA GLN A 237 2.33 25.29 -12.26
C GLN A 237 2.87 23.96 -11.75
N SER A 238 3.55 23.21 -12.64
CA SER A 238 4.31 22.03 -12.26
C SER A 238 5.82 22.29 -12.37
N ARG A 239 6.61 21.74 -11.43
CA ARG A 239 8.07 21.87 -11.36
C ARG A 239 8.70 20.52 -11.07
N VAL A 240 9.84 20.22 -11.69
CA VAL A 240 10.72 19.13 -11.30
C VAL A 240 11.73 19.69 -10.30
N LEU A 241 11.74 19.18 -9.08
CA LEU A 241 12.63 19.63 -8.01
C LEU A 241 13.90 18.78 -7.97
N LEU A 242 13.74 17.46 -8.10
CA LEU A 242 14.83 16.49 -8.19
C LEU A 242 14.54 15.52 -9.33
N GLU A 243 15.55 15.22 -10.13
CA GLU A 243 15.47 14.24 -11.22
C GLU A 243 16.68 13.32 -11.19
N TYR A 244 16.43 12.01 -11.23
CA TYR A 244 17.46 10.99 -11.25
C TYR A 244 17.17 9.98 -12.36
N PRO A 245 18.22 9.37 -12.97
CA PRO A 245 18.04 8.28 -13.89
C PRO A 245 17.23 7.16 -13.23
N LYS A 246 16.20 6.67 -13.93
CA LYS A 246 15.49 5.48 -13.45
C LYS A 246 16.43 4.29 -13.57
N GLU A 247 16.70 3.63 -12.46
CA GLU A 247 17.42 2.37 -12.48
C GLU A 247 16.56 1.34 -13.21
N GLU A 248 17.08 0.76 -14.28
CA GLU A 248 16.44 -0.37 -14.94
C GLU A 248 16.45 -1.56 -13.97
N ALA A 249 15.26 -2.08 -13.68
CA ALA A 249 15.13 -3.26 -12.83
C ALA A 249 15.89 -4.43 -13.45
N GLN A 250 17.00 -4.82 -12.84
CA GLN A 250 17.74 -6.01 -13.26
C GLN A 250 16.87 -7.24 -13.01
N GLN A 251 16.47 -7.92 -14.07
CA GLN A 251 15.74 -9.18 -13.96
C GLN A 251 16.64 -10.23 -13.30
N SER A 252 16.38 -10.51 -12.04
CA SER A 252 17.08 -11.57 -11.32
C SER A 252 16.69 -12.94 -11.90
N LEU A 253 17.70 -13.74 -12.26
CA LEU A 253 17.50 -15.16 -12.62
C LEU A 253 16.91 -15.98 -11.45
N LEU A 254 17.04 -15.48 -10.23
CA LEU A 254 16.50 -16.11 -9.02
C LEU A 254 15.10 -15.56 -8.66
N ASN A 255 14.24 -15.33 -9.65
CA ASN A 255 12.86 -14.95 -9.41
C ASN A 255 11.99 -16.17 -8.99
N PRO A 256 10.82 -15.96 -8.34
CA PRO A 256 9.96 -17.04 -7.84
C PRO A 256 9.60 -18.06 -8.93
N THR A 257 9.26 -17.59 -10.12
CA THR A 257 8.82 -18.47 -11.23
C THR A 257 9.92 -19.45 -11.62
N VAL A 258 11.15 -18.98 -11.81
CA VAL A 258 12.29 -19.84 -12.16
C VAL A 258 12.59 -20.85 -11.06
N ILE A 259 12.62 -20.39 -9.80
CA ILE A 259 12.89 -21.26 -8.65
C ILE A 259 11.81 -22.33 -8.51
N PHE A 260 10.53 -21.98 -8.63
CA PHE A 260 9.44 -22.95 -8.47
C PHE A 260 9.40 -23.95 -9.63
N TRP A 261 9.68 -23.54 -10.87
CA TRP A 261 9.85 -24.50 -11.98
C TRP A 261 11.05 -25.43 -11.79
N PHE A 262 12.18 -24.92 -11.27
CA PHE A 262 13.30 -25.77 -10.89
C PHE A 262 12.88 -26.81 -9.83
N LEU A 263 12.09 -26.40 -8.82
CA LEU A 263 11.57 -27.33 -7.83
C LEU A 263 10.64 -28.38 -8.46
N VAL A 264 9.82 -28.02 -9.46
CA VAL A 264 9.01 -29.02 -10.20
C VAL A 264 9.91 -30.10 -10.81
N VAL A 265 10.95 -29.71 -11.53
CA VAL A 265 11.87 -30.67 -12.17
C VAL A 265 12.56 -31.52 -11.12
N LEU A 266 13.08 -30.94 -10.07
CA LEU A 266 13.74 -31.64 -8.97
C LEU A 266 12.81 -32.65 -8.30
N PHE A 267 11.60 -32.22 -7.92
CA PHE A 267 10.62 -33.10 -7.26
C PHE A 267 10.12 -34.20 -8.19
N ALA A 268 9.91 -33.91 -9.48
CA ALA A 268 9.55 -34.95 -10.47
C ALA A 268 10.65 -35.98 -10.58
N ALA A 269 11.94 -35.59 -10.70
CA ALA A 269 13.06 -36.50 -10.75
C ALA A 269 13.18 -37.38 -9.50
N LEU A 270 13.06 -36.76 -8.30
CA LEU A 270 13.06 -37.47 -7.02
C LEU A 270 11.89 -38.43 -6.89
N THR A 271 10.69 -38.03 -7.36
CA THR A 271 9.49 -38.88 -7.38
C THR A 271 9.71 -40.11 -8.27
N LEU A 272 10.25 -39.91 -9.48
CA LEU A 272 10.57 -41.02 -10.40
C LEU A 272 11.65 -41.95 -9.83
N TYR A 273 12.66 -41.38 -9.18
CA TYR A 273 13.69 -42.17 -8.47
C TYR A 273 13.06 -43.02 -7.36
N GLY A 274 12.23 -42.39 -6.51
CA GLY A 274 11.50 -43.11 -5.45
C GLY A 274 10.60 -44.21 -6.00
N PHE A 275 9.86 -43.94 -7.07
CA PHE A 275 9.00 -44.92 -7.75
C PHE A 275 9.82 -46.14 -8.27
N LYS A 276 10.96 -45.89 -8.99
CA LYS A 276 11.83 -46.96 -9.50
C LYS A 276 12.48 -47.80 -8.39
N LYS A 277 12.75 -47.21 -7.23
CA LYS A 277 13.40 -47.89 -6.09
C LYS A 277 12.39 -48.47 -5.06
N GLY A 278 11.10 -48.28 -5.26
CA GLY A 278 10.07 -48.66 -4.28
C GLY A 278 10.22 -47.92 -2.94
N LYS A 279 10.77 -46.69 -2.94
CA LYS A 279 11.02 -45.91 -1.73
C LYS A 279 10.18 -44.62 -1.67
N LEU A 280 9.49 -44.43 -0.57
CA LEU A 280 8.85 -43.15 -0.25
C LEU A 280 9.90 -42.18 0.32
N LEU A 281 10.04 -41.03 -0.32
CA LEU A 281 10.93 -39.95 0.17
C LEU A 281 10.18 -39.09 1.19
N LYS A 282 9.86 -39.66 2.35
CA LYS A 282 9.04 -39.02 3.39
C LYS A 282 9.56 -37.63 3.79
N GLY A 283 10.88 -37.45 3.88
CA GLY A 283 11.48 -36.15 4.22
C GLY A 283 11.13 -35.05 3.22
N LEU A 284 11.02 -35.39 1.93
CA LEU A 284 10.64 -34.47 0.87
C LEU A 284 9.19 -33.99 1.07
N ASP A 285 8.27 -34.93 1.40
CA ASP A 285 6.86 -34.61 1.62
C ASP A 285 6.66 -33.77 2.89
N ILE A 286 7.38 -34.14 3.96
CA ILE A 286 7.37 -33.38 5.21
C ILE A 286 7.82 -31.94 4.99
N ALA A 287 8.93 -31.73 4.26
CA ALA A 287 9.41 -30.39 3.96
C ALA A 287 8.41 -29.61 3.10
N PHE A 288 7.90 -30.22 2.04
CA PHE A 288 6.97 -29.58 1.11
C PHE A 288 5.64 -29.20 1.77
N PHE A 289 4.90 -30.18 2.30
CA PHE A 289 3.62 -29.92 2.95
C PHE A 289 3.78 -29.10 4.24
N GLY A 290 4.90 -29.26 4.96
CA GLY A 290 5.23 -28.44 6.12
C GLY A 290 5.37 -26.96 5.77
N THR A 291 6.12 -26.64 4.70
CA THR A 291 6.25 -25.26 4.22
C THR A 291 4.91 -24.67 3.81
N LEU A 292 4.11 -25.43 3.01
CA LEU A 292 2.79 -24.96 2.60
C LEU A 292 1.82 -24.80 3.78
N GLY A 293 1.90 -25.66 4.77
CA GLY A 293 1.12 -25.55 5.99
C GLY A 293 1.46 -24.31 6.83
N ILE A 294 2.75 -23.98 6.94
CA ILE A 294 3.20 -22.73 7.60
C ILE A 294 2.71 -21.50 6.84
N LEU A 295 2.83 -21.49 5.50
CA LEU A 295 2.28 -20.41 4.68
C LEU A 295 0.77 -20.29 4.88
N GLY A 296 0.05 -21.42 4.98
CA GLY A 296 -1.36 -21.43 5.26
C GLY A 296 -1.72 -20.82 6.62
N VAL A 297 -0.89 -21.06 7.64
CA VAL A 297 -1.07 -20.40 8.95
C VAL A 297 -0.90 -18.88 8.81
N VAL A 298 0.08 -18.43 8.03
CA VAL A 298 0.29 -16.98 7.78
C VAL A 298 -0.92 -16.40 7.04
N VAL A 299 -1.42 -17.02 5.97
CA VAL A 299 -2.60 -16.57 5.23
C VAL A 299 -3.84 -16.52 6.15
N ALA A 300 -4.06 -17.59 6.94
CA ALA A 300 -5.16 -17.61 7.91
C ALA A 300 -5.03 -16.54 8.98
N PHE A 301 -3.81 -16.30 9.48
CA PHE A 301 -3.53 -15.24 10.45
C PHE A 301 -3.87 -13.86 9.86
N LEU A 302 -3.38 -13.55 8.67
CA LEU A 302 -3.64 -12.28 7.99
C LEU A 302 -5.13 -12.06 7.77
N TRP A 303 -5.86 -13.10 7.36
CA TRP A 303 -7.30 -12.98 7.09
C TRP A 303 -8.15 -12.84 8.35
N PHE A 304 -7.90 -13.67 9.38
CA PHE A 304 -8.83 -13.79 10.51
C PHE A 304 -8.39 -13.05 11.78
N PHE A 305 -7.12 -12.65 11.89
CA PHE A 305 -6.55 -12.13 13.14
C PHE A 305 -5.89 -10.76 12.99
N THR A 306 -6.04 -10.09 11.85
CA THR A 306 -5.49 -8.76 11.63
C THR A 306 -6.56 -7.76 11.21
N ASP A 307 -6.26 -6.46 11.36
CA ASP A 307 -7.13 -5.35 10.94
C ASP A 307 -6.84 -4.93 9.47
N HIS A 308 -6.07 -5.70 8.71
CA HIS A 308 -5.77 -5.40 7.31
C HIS A 308 -6.97 -5.66 6.41
N SER A 309 -7.57 -4.62 5.85
CA SER A 309 -8.76 -4.72 4.98
C SER A 309 -8.50 -5.52 3.69
N ALA A 310 -7.27 -5.43 3.16
CA ALA A 310 -6.89 -6.04 1.89
C ALA A 310 -6.63 -7.56 1.95
N THR A 311 -6.55 -8.16 3.13
CA THR A 311 -6.26 -9.60 3.30
C THR A 311 -7.51 -10.47 3.36
N LEU A 312 -8.69 -9.85 3.29
CA LEU A 312 -9.98 -10.55 3.38
C LEU A 312 -10.27 -11.39 2.11
N TRP A 313 -10.97 -12.50 2.30
CA TRP A 313 -11.35 -13.43 1.23
C TRP A 313 -10.14 -13.94 0.44
N ASN A 314 -9.06 -14.30 1.17
CA ASN A 314 -7.82 -14.78 0.57
C ASN A 314 -7.88 -16.27 0.23
N TRP A 315 -8.21 -16.58 -1.02
CA TRP A 315 -8.35 -17.94 -1.52
C TRP A 315 -7.02 -18.67 -1.70
N ASN A 316 -5.87 -18.03 -1.43
CA ASN A 316 -4.61 -18.74 -1.28
C ASN A 316 -4.67 -19.82 -0.19
N ILE A 317 -5.61 -19.70 0.76
CA ILE A 317 -5.84 -20.71 1.80
C ILE A 317 -6.25 -22.08 1.25
N LEU A 318 -6.75 -22.19 0.01
CA LEU A 318 -7.14 -23.46 -0.60
C LEU A 318 -5.93 -24.36 -0.90
N TRP A 319 -4.83 -23.79 -1.36
CA TRP A 319 -3.61 -24.53 -1.68
C TRP A 319 -2.57 -24.42 -0.56
N ALA A 320 -2.44 -23.29 0.11
CA ALA A 320 -1.65 -23.11 1.32
C ALA A 320 -2.55 -23.32 2.54
N PHE A 321 -2.91 -24.57 2.81
CA PHE A 321 -3.89 -24.89 3.85
C PHE A 321 -3.18 -25.25 5.18
N PRO A 322 -3.54 -24.64 6.32
CA PRO A 322 -2.92 -24.94 7.63
C PRO A 322 -2.96 -26.43 8.00
N GLY A 323 -3.99 -27.15 7.54
CA GLY A 323 -4.16 -28.59 7.75
C GLY A 323 -3.04 -29.45 7.16
N HIS A 324 -2.17 -28.89 6.28
CA HIS A 324 -0.97 -29.62 5.83
C HIS A 324 -0.02 -29.94 6.98
N LEU A 325 0.00 -29.16 8.07
CA LEU A 325 0.76 -29.49 9.27
C LEU A 325 0.20 -30.74 9.96
N VAL A 326 -1.12 -30.94 9.93
CA VAL A 326 -1.76 -32.18 10.43
C VAL A 326 -1.39 -33.37 9.53
N LEU A 327 -1.34 -33.16 8.20
CA LEU A 327 -0.84 -34.20 7.27
C LEU A 327 0.61 -34.58 7.61
N VAL A 328 1.49 -33.60 7.80
CA VAL A 328 2.90 -33.85 8.21
C VAL A 328 2.98 -34.65 9.47
N TRP A 329 2.21 -34.26 10.51
CA TRP A 329 2.12 -35.05 11.76
C TRP A 329 1.65 -36.49 11.48
N GLY A 330 0.62 -36.66 10.64
CA GLY A 330 0.11 -37.98 10.24
C GLY A 330 1.16 -38.84 9.55
N LEU A 331 1.90 -38.26 8.60
CA LEU A 331 2.96 -38.98 7.87
C LEU A 331 4.12 -39.46 8.77
N VAL A 332 4.38 -38.74 9.87
CA VAL A 332 5.45 -39.06 10.84
C VAL A 332 4.93 -40.02 11.91
N ALA A 333 3.85 -39.65 12.60
CA ALA A 333 3.40 -40.33 13.82
C ALA A 333 2.40 -41.47 13.58
N ARG A 334 1.61 -41.41 12.48
CA ARG A 334 0.56 -42.38 12.14
C ARG A 334 0.52 -42.69 10.64
N PRO A 335 1.64 -43.18 10.04
CA PRO A 335 1.75 -43.35 8.59
C PRO A 335 0.66 -44.22 7.94
N ASN A 336 0.04 -45.11 8.68
CA ASN A 336 -1.01 -46.04 8.20
C ASN A 336 -2.42 -45.55 8.50
N ALA A 337 -2.62 -44.32 8.99
CA ALA A 337 -3.94 -43.80 9.27
C ALA A 337 -4.78 -43.60 7.99
N THR A 338 -5.97 -44.13 7.94
CA THR A 338 -6.88 -44.12 6.77
C THR A 338 -7.27 -42.69 6.31
N TRP A 339 -7.40 -41.78 7.27
CA TRP A 339 -7.77 -40.37 6.96
C TRP A 339 -6.78 -39.66 6.05
N ILE A 340 -5.50 -40.10 6.00
CA ILE A 340 -4.48 -39.49 5.14
C ILE A 340 -4.88 -39.57 3.67
N SER A 341 -5.43 -40.73 3.23
CA SER A 341 -5.89 -40.89 1.85
C SER A 341 -7.04 -39.94 1.51
N SER A 342 -8.00 -39.78 2.42
CA SER A 342 -9.11 -38.81 2.25
C SER A 342 -8.60 -37.37 2.24
N TYR A 343 -7.61 -37.05 3.08
CA TYR A 343 -6.99 -35.74 3.10
C TYR A 343 -6.23 -35.43 1.80
N LEU A 344 -5.51 -36.39 1.23
CA LEU A 344 -4.82 -36.21 -0.07
C LEU A 344 -5.82 -35.98 -1.21
N LEU A 345 -6.98 -36.64 -1.20
CA LEU A 345 -8.07 -36.33 -2.14
C LEU A 345 -8.61 -34.90 -1.95
N PHE A 346 -8.78 -34.47 -0.69
CA PHE A 346 -9.14 -33.07 -0.40
C PHE A 346 -8.10 -32.09 -0.96
N VAL A 347 -6.82 -32.35 -0.76
CA VAL A 347 -5.71 -31.49 -1.31
C VAL A 347 -5.81 -31.38 -2.83
N MET A 348 -6.00 -32.50 -3.53
CA MET A 348 -6.16 -32.47 -5.00
C MET A 348 -7.40 -31.67 -5.41
N GLY A 349 -8.53 -31.88 -4.74
CA GLY A 349 -9.77 -31.11 -4.98
C GLY A 349 -9.60 -29.62 -4.72
N ALA A 350 -8.96 -29.24 -3.61
CA ALA A 350 -8.69 -27.84 -3.25
C ALA A 350 -7.74 -27.17 -4.26
N THR A 351 -6.73 -27.90 -4.75
CA THR A 351 -5.84 -27.42 -5.81
C THR A 351 -6.60 -27.15 -7.12
N VAL A 352 -7.48 -28.06 -7.51
CA VAL A 352 -8.35 -27.85 -8.69
C VAL A 352 -9.29 -26.66 -8.45
N MET A 353 -9.85 -26.52 -7.26
CA MET A 353 -10.71 -25.38 -6.92
C MET A 353 -9.95 -24.05 -7.02
N THR A 354 -8.68 -23.99 -6.60
CA THR A 354 -7.83 -22.80 -6.78
C THR A 354 -7.71 -22.42 -8.26
N LEU A 355 -7.47 -23.39 -9.14
CA LEU A 355 -7.43 -23.16 -10.59
C LEU A 355 -8.78 -22.67 -11.14
N LEU A 356 -9.89 -23.23 -10.69
CA LEU A 356 -11.23 -22.78 -11.09
C LEU A 356 -11.48 -21.35 -10.61
N PHE A 357 -11.13 -21.03 -9.36
CA PHE A 357 -11.27 -19.65 -8.85
C PHE A 357 -10.47 -18.65 -9.67
N TRP A 358 -9.26 -19.04 -10.12
CA TRP A 358 -8.46 -18.22 -11.01
C TRP A 358 -9.11 -18.02 -12.38
N ILE A 359 -9.54 -19.11 -13.02
CA ILE A 359 -10.17 -19.09 -14.36
C ILE A 359 -11.45 -18.26 -14.36
N PHE A 360 -12.26 -18.36 -13.29
CA PHE A 360 -13.52 -17.62 -13.17
C PHE A 360 -13.36 -16.22 -12.56
N GLY A 361 -12.14 -15.74 -12.33
CA GLY A 361 -11.88 -14.39 -11.84
C GLY A 361 -12.33 -14.14 -10.40
N MET A 362 -12.46 -15.20 -9.58
CA MET A 362 -12.79 -15.04 -8.16
C MET A 362 -11.65 -14.43 -7.36
N GLN A 363 -10.42 -14.72 -7.75
CA GLN A 363 -9.19 -14.08 -7.29
C GLN A 363 -8.11 -14.22 -8.36
N SER A 364 -7.34 -13.17 -8.57
CA SER A 364 -6.11 -13.23 -9.35
C SER A 364 -4.98 -13.79 -8.48
N PHE A 365 -4.14 -14.65 -9.06
CA PHE A 365 -3.00 -15.24 -8.38
C PHE A 365 -1.73 -15.00 -9.17
N SER A 366 -0.59 -14.97 -8.48
CA SER A 366 0.71 -14.87 -9.15
C SER A 366 0.92 -16.03 -10.14
N PRO A 367 1.38 -15.76 -11.37
CA PRO A 367 1.77 -16.83 -12.31
C PRO A 367 2.80 -17.81 -11.75
N ALA A 368 3.62 -17.39 -10.80
CA ALA A 368 4.56 -18.23 -10.07
C ALA A 368 3.89 -19.32 -9.23
N LEU A 369 2.56 -19.24 -9.00
CA LEU A 369 1.80 -20.27 -8.31
C LEU A 369 1.63 -21.56 -9.14
N ILE A 370 1.59 -21.48 -10.48
CA ILE A 370 1.36 -22.64 -11.36
C ILE A 370 2.28 -23.83 -11.04
N PRO A 371 3.61 -23.68 -10.96
CA PRO A 371 4.48 -24.78 -10.58
C PRO A 371 4.22 -25.36 -9.18
N ILE A 372 3.79 -24.52 -8.21
CA ILE A 372 3.44 -24.99 -6.86
C ILE A 372 2.18 -25.87 -6.90
N LEU A 373 1.15 -25.49 -7.65
CA LEU A 373 -0.07 -26.27 -7.81
C LEU A 373 0.21 -27.60 -8.52
N LEU A 374 1.09 -27.61 -9.53
CA LEU A 374 1.56 -28.85 -10.19
C LEU A 374 2.29 -29.76 -9.21
N LEU A 375 3.14 -29.21 -8.34
CA LEU A 375 3.82 -29.98 -7.29
C LEU A 375 2.84 -30.57 -6.28
N LEU A 376 1.82 -29.80 -5.86
CA LEU A 376 0.76 -30.31 -4.98
C LEU A 376 0.05 -31.51 -5.58
N LEU A 377 -0.38 -31.39 -6.84
CA LEU A 377 -1.04 -32.51 -7.54
C LEU A 377 -0.11 -33.71 -7.69
N LEU A 378 1.16 -33.48 -8.09
CA LEU A 378 2.15 -34.55 -8.25
C LEU A 378 2.38 -35.31 -6.95
N ARG A 379 2.64 -34.58 -5.84
CA ARG A 379 2.98 -35.20 -4.55
C ARG A 379 1.78 -35.82 -3.87
N ALA A 380 0.62 -35.15 -3.89
CA ALA A 380 -0.59 -35.69 -3.32
C ALA A 380 -1.03 -37.00 -4.03
N ASN A 381 -1.00 -37.00 -5.39
CA ASN A 381 -1.33 -38.18 -6.18
C ASN A 381 -0.31 -39.33 -5.97
N PHE A 382 0.98 -39.02 -5.92
CA PHE A 382 2.02 -40.02 -5.67
C PHE A 382 1.87 -40.68 -4.30
N LEU A 383 1.63 -39.91 -3.25
CA LEU A 383 1.39 -40.44 -1.90
C LEU A 383 0.10 -41.25 -1.85
N PHE A 384 -1.00 -40.77 -2.45
CA PHE A 384 -2.27 -41.48 -2.50
C PHE A 384 -2.15 -42.84 -3.19
N TYR A 385 -1.50 -42.88 -4.35
CA TYR A 385 -1.32 -44.11 -5.12
C TYR A 385 -0.47 -45.17 -4.39
N ASN A 386 0.62 -44.78 -3.73
CA ASN A 386 1.47 -45.73 -3.01
C ASN A 386 0.81 -46.28 -1.76
N ARG A 387 -0.02 -45.50 -1.10
CA ARG A 387 -0.82 -45.96 0.06
C ARG A 387 -1.85 -47.02 -0.35
N LYS A 388 -2.57 -46.78 -1.49
CA LYS A 388 -3.56 -47.74 -2.01
C LYS A 388 -2.94 -49.06 -2.45
N LYS A 389 -1.62 -49.16 -2.62
CA LYS A 389 -0.95 -50.45 -2.93
C LYS A 389 -0.54 -51.23 -1.67
N GLU A 390 -0.47 -50.55 -0.51
CA GLU A 390 -0.13 -51.18 0.77
C GLU A 390 -1.38 -51.71 1.50
N ASP A 391 -2.58 -51.21 1.16
CA ASP A 391 -3.92 -51.76 1.57
C ASP A 391 -4.33 -52.88 0.63
#